data_f4ce2885e6e04c8300ed51029f5fbab6
#
_entry.id   f4ce2885e6e04c8300ed51029f5fbab6
#
_cell.length_a   1.000
_cell.length_b   1.000
_cell.length_c   1.000
_cell.angle_alpha   90.00
_cell.angle_beta   90.00
_cell.angle_gamma   90.00
#
_symmetry.space_group_name_H-M   'P 1'
#
loop_
_entity.id
_entity.type
_entity.pdbx_description
1 polymer ?
#
loop_
_entity_poly.entity_id
_entity_poly.type
_entity_poly.pdbx_seq_one_letter_code
_entity_poly.pdbx_strand_id
1 'polypeptide(L)'
;MNTTSRQLVTIICEPVVEQKLIDDIKKCGAKGYSVSHVRGEGVTGNRSLDITGPSIRLETVVTDKVAEAILQLLSDNYFERYATVAWVTPTHVLRPARF
;
A
#
# COMPACT_ATOMS: atom_id res chain seq x y z
N MET A 1 26.21 3.41 -11.43
CA MET A 1 25.78 3.65 -10.05
C MET A 1 25.17 2.39 -9.46
N ASN A 2 25.52 2.04 -8.26
CA ASN A 2 25.02 0.81 -7.63
C ASN A 2 23.66 1.05 -7.01
N THR A 3 22.72 0.18 -7.34
CA THR A 3 21.38 0.21 -6.77
C THR A 3 21.08 -1.10 -6.04
N THR A 4 20.10 -1.09 -5.16
CA THR A 4 19.64 -2.25 -4.42
C THR A 4 18.17 -2.50 -4.74
N SER A 5 17.82 -3.76 -4.95
CA SER A 5 16.42 -4.13 -5.25
C SER A 5 15.54 -3.97 -4.01
N ARG A 6 14.36 -3.44 -4.23
CA ARG A 6 13.30 -3.30 -3.24
C ARG A 6 11.95 -3.48 -3.93
N GLN A 7 10.89 -3.46 -3.16
CA GLN A 7 9.53 -3.52 -3.66
C GLN A 7 8.79 -2.22 -3.36
N LEU A 8 8.15 -1.66 -4.37
CA LEU A 8 7.22 -0.55 -4.19
C LEU A 8 5.83 -1.13 -4.00
N VAL A 9 5.28 -0.98 -2.82
CA VAL A 9 3.89 -1.38 -2.53
C VAL A 9 3.01 -0.16 -2.67
N THR A 10 1.99 -0.26 -3.51
CA THR A 10 1.02 0.81 -3.74
C THR A 10 -0.34 0.32 -3.28
N ILE A 11 -1.00 1.11 -2.45
CA ILE A 11 -2.30 0.78 -1.87
C ILE A 11 -3.25 1.95 -2.11
N ILE A 12 -4.39 1.68 -2.72
CA ILE A 12 -5.47 2.65 -2.88
C ILE A 12 -6.59 2.24 -1.94
N CYS A 13 -7.06 3.15 -1.11
CA CYS A 13 -8.16 2.83 -0.19
C CYS A 13 -8.97 4.08 0.18
N GLU A 14 -10.00 3.85 0.97
CA GLU A 14 -10.88 4.92 1.48
C GLU A 14 -10.10 5.86 2.40
N PRO A 15 -10.33 7.18 2.31
CA PRO A 15 -9.62 8.14 3.17
C PRO A 15 -9.79 7.89 4.66
N VAL A 16 -10.93 7.34 5.07
CA VAL A 16 -11.24 7.13 6.49
C VAL A 16 -10.30 6.14 7.16
N VAL A 17 -9.67 5.24 6.40
CA VAL A 17 -8.75 4.24 6.97
C VAL A 17 -7.28 4.63 6.85
N GLU A 18 -6.99 5.85 6.42
CA GLU A 18 -5.61 6.30 6.19
C GLU A 18 -4.71 6.07 7.41
N GLN A 19 -5.12 6.55 8.58
CA GLN A 19 -4.27 6.43 9.77
C GLN A 19 -4.09 4.99 10.21
N LYS A 20 -5.16 4.20 10.15
CA LYS A 20 -5.09 2.78 10.44
C LYS A 20 -4.10 2.07 9.53
N LEU A 21 -4.16 2.38 8.23
CA LEU A 21 -3.26 1.79 7.26
C LEU A 21 -1.81 2.16 7.53
N ILE A 22 -1.55 3.43 7.82
CA ILE A 22 -0.20 3.90 8.17
C ILE A 22 0.35 3.11 9.37
N ASP A 23 -0.45 3.00 10.42
CA ASP A 23 -0.05 2.29 11.63
C ASP A 23 0.23 0.81 11.34
N ASP A 24 -0.62 0.19 10.54
CA ASP A 24 -0.50 -1.22 10.20
C ASP A 24 0.74 -1.51 9.35
N ILE A 25 1.05 -0.69 8.33
CA ILE A 25 2.25 -0.93 7.52
C ILE A 25 3.53 -0.71 8.30
N LYS A 26 3.53 0.23 9.25
CA LYS A 26 4.67 0.43 10.14
C LYS A 26 4.91 -0.80 11.01
N LYS A 27 3.86 -1.42 11.51
CA LYS A 27 3.96 -2.66 12.27
C LYS A 27 4.52 -3.80 11.43
N CYS A 28 4.26 -3.81 10.13
CA CYS A 28 4.83 -4.79 9.21
C CYS A 28 6.32 -4.56 8.95
N GLY A 29 6.84 -3.39 9.28
CA GLY A 29 8.26 -3.06 9.11
C GLY A 29 8.57 -1.98 8.10
N ALA A 30 7.55 -1.29 7.54
CA ALA A 30 7.79 -0.18 6.64
C ALA A 30 8.47 0.97 7.40
N LYS A 31 9.57 1.48 6.84
CA LYS A 31 10.34 2.56 7.46
C LYS A 31 9.83 3.95 7.08
N GLY A 32 9.16 4.06 5.94
CA GLY A 32 8.62 5.32 5.48
C GLY A 32 7.49 5.09 4.49
N TYR A 33 6.78 6.14 4.17
CA TYR A 33 5.67 6.08 3.24
C TYR A 33 5.40 7.45 2.65
N SER A 34 4.61 7.48 1.57
CA SER A 34 4.04 8.70 1.02
C SER A 34 2.55 8.50 0.83
N VAL A 35 1.77 9.54 1.10
CA VAL A 35 0.32 9.52 0.87
C VAL A 35 -0.04 10.65 -0.08
N SER A 36 -0.86 10.35 -1.07
CA SER A 36 -1.44 11.36 -1.95
C SER A 36 -2.95 11.16 -2.01
N HIS A 37 -3.66 12.26 -2.21
CA HIS A 37 -5.10 12.22 -2.41
C HIS A 37 -5.35 12.06 -3.91
N VAL A 38 -6.12 11.04 -4.27
CA VAL A 38 -6.41 10.70 -5.65
C VAL A 38 -7.91 10.51 -5.82
N ARG A 39 -8.34 10.45 -7.07
CA ARG A 39 -9.73 10.15 -7.39
C ARG A 39 -9.71 9.19 -8.56
N GLY A 40 -10.51 8.15 -8.45
CA GLY A 40 -10.56 7.16 -9.49
C GLY A 40 -11.77 6.26 -9.31
N GLU A 41 -11.76 5.19 -10.06
CA GLU A 41 -12.85 4.24 -10.12
C GLU A 41 -12.26 2.85 -10.26
N GLY A 42 -12.80 1.90 -9.50
CA GLY A 42 -12.36 0.51 -9.59
C GLY A 42 -13.50 -0.41 -9.15
N VAL A 43 -13.58 -1.58 -9.75
CA VAL A 43 -14.67 -2.54 -9.53
C VAL A 43 -14.14 -3.80 -8.91
N THR A 44 -14.73 -4.21 -7.79
CA THR A 44 -14.33 -5.42 -7.05
C THR A 44 -15.33 -6.57 -7.20
N GLY A 45 -16.49 -6.30 -7.81
CA GLY A 45 -17.61 -7.26 -7.85
C GLY A 45 -18.56 -7.12 -6.68
N ASN A 46 -18.23 -6.33 -5.68
CA ASN A 46 -19.10 -5.97 -4.56
C ASN A 46 -19.20 -4.45 -4.50
N ARG A 47 -20.37 -3.90 -4.78
CA ARG A 47 -20.56 -2.44 -4.90
C ARG A 47 -20.14 -1.66 -3.67
N SER A 48 -20.29 -2.22 -2.48
CA SER A 48 -19.88 -1.54 -1.25
C SER A 48 -18.36 -1.46 -1.10
N LEU A 49 -17.62 -2.27 -1.87
CA LEU A 49 -16.17 -2.32 -1.86
C LEU A 49 -15.54 -1.77 -3.14
N ASP A 50 -16.37 -1.24 -4.04
CA ASP A 50 -15.87 -0.59 -5.25
C ASP A 50 -15.22 0.74 -4.90
N ILE A 51 -14.09 1.02 -5.54
CA ILE A 51 -13.43 2.31 -5.39
C ILE A 51 -14.13 3.30 -6.31
N THR A 52 -14.72 4.35 -5.71
CA THR A 52 -15.40 5.41 -6.45
C THR A 52 -15.05 6.76 -5.84
N GLY A 53 -14.61 7.71 -6.68
CA GLY A 53 -14.36 9.08 -6.25
C GLY A 53 -13.10 9.26 -5.40
N PRO A 54 -13.19 10.08 -4.34
CA PRO A 54 -12.02 10.40 -3.52
C PRO A 54 -11.44 9.18 -2.82
N SER A 55 -10.12 9.04 -2.90
CA SER A 55 -9.37 7.94 -2.28
C SER A 55 -8.02 8.45 -1.83
N ILE A 56 -7.29 7.65 -1.08
CA ILE A 56 -5.88 7.90 -0.83
C ILE A 56 -5.06 6.84 -1.58
N ARG A 57 -3.85 7.25 -1.98
CA ARG A 57 -2.83 6.34 -2.48
C ARG A 57 -1.66 6.40 -1.49
N LEU A 58 -1.40 5.27 -0.85
CA LEU A 58 -0.24 5.13 0.00
C LEU A 58 0.80 4.31 -0.74
N GLU A 59 2.03 4.81 -0.74
CA GLU A 59 3.15 4.10 -1.35
C GLU A 59 4.28 3.95 -0.34
N THR A 60 4.88 2.78 -0.31
CA THR A 60 6.02 2.50 0.55
C THR A 60 7.00 1.60 -0.19
N VAL A 61 8.28 1.92 -0.08
CA VAL A 61 9.35 1.10 -0.66
C VAL A 61 9.93 0.27 0.47
N VAL A 62 9.93 -1.05 0.31
CA VAL A 62 10.24 -1.99 1.39
C VAL A 62 11.03 -3.18 0.85
N THR A 63 11.54 -4.00 1.78
CA THR A 63 12.15 -5.27 1.42
C THR A 63 11.08 -6.27 0.96
N ASP A 64 11.50 -7.34 0.28
CA ASP A 64 10.58 -8.40 -0.14
C ASP A 64 9.78 -8.96 1.03
N LYS A 65 10.44 -9.17 2.15
CA LYS A 65 9.80 -9.74 3.35
C LYS A 65 8.71 -8.80 3.90
N VAL A 66 8.99 -7.52 3.96
CA VAL A 66 8.01 -6.53 4.44
C VAL A 66 6.85 -6.41 3.46
N ALA A 67 7.15 -6.44 2.14
CA ALA A 67 6.09 -6.42 1.12
C ALA A 67 5.13 -7.60 1.31
N GLU A 68 5.64 -8.80 1.52
CA GLU A 68 4.80 -9.99 1.77
C GLU A 68 3.95 -9.81 3.03
N ALA A 69 4.52 -9.27 4.10
CA ALA A 69 3.78 -9.02 5.33
C ALA A 69 2.64 -8.02 5.12
N ILE A 70 2.90 -6.97 4.37
CA ILE A 70 1.87 -5.97 4.05
C ILE A 70 0.74 -6.59 3.22
N LEU A 71 1.08 -7.34 2.18
CA LEU A 71 0.06 -7.99 1.33
C LEU A 71 -0.79 -8.97 2.13
N GLN A 72 -0.17 -9.73 3.02
CA GLN A 72 -0.91 -10.66 3.88
C GLN A 72 -1.86 -9.92 4.82
N LEU A 73 -1.40 -8.83 5.42
CA LEU A 73 -2.23 -7.99 6.27
C LEU A 73 -3.45 -7.45 5.51
N LEU A 74 -3.24 -6.96 4.28
CA LEU A 74 -4.32 -6.42 3.45
C LEU A 74 -5.34 -7.50 3.11
N SER A 75 -4.86 -8.69 2.76
CA SER A 75 -5.72 -9.83 2.46
C SER A 75 -6.57 -10.23 3.68
N ASP A 76 -5.96 -10.23 4.85
CA ASP A 76 -6.63 -10.70 6.07
C ASP A 76 -7.57 -9.65 6.67
N ASN A 77 -7.26 -8.36 6.53
CA ASN A 77 -7.95 -7.33 7.32
C ASN A 77 -8.56 -6.18 6.52
N TYR A 78 -8.30 -6.07 5.22
CA TYR A 78 -8.75 -4.92 4.43
C TYR A 78 -9.66 -5.26 3.27
N PHE A 79 -9.29 -6.25 2.46
CA PHE A 79 -9.97 -6.49 1.18
C PHE A 79 -11.45 -6.82 1.30
N GLU A 80 -11.87 -7.41 2.40
CA GLU A 80 -13.28 -7.73 2.63
C GLU A 80 -14.06 -6.64 3.37
N ARG A 81 -13.36 -5.65 3.92
CA ARG A 81 -13.97 -4.63 4.79
C ARG A 81 -13.98 -3.24 4.19
N TYR A 82 -13.01 -2.94 3.34
CA TYR A 82 -12.83 -1.60 2.81
C TYR A 82 -12.62 -1.65 1.32
N ALA A 83 -12.99 -0.55 0.62
CA ALA A 83 -12.67 -0.40 -0.80
C ALA A 83 -11.16 -0.22 -0.94
N THR A 84 -10.45 -1.32 -1.17
CA THR A 84 -8.99 -1.37 -1.16
C THR A 84 -8.48 -2.19 -2.33
N VAL A 85 -7.50 -1.66 -3.04
CA VAL A 85 -6.71 -2.41 -4.01
C VAL A 85 -5.24 -2.15 -3.73
N ALA A 86 -4.40 -3.10 -4.12
CA ALA A 86 -2.96 -2.98 -3.91
C ALA A 86 -2.20 -3.72 -5.00
N TRP A 87 -0.99 -3.27 -5.26
CA TRP A 87 -0.07 -3.98 -6.16
C TRP A 87 1.36 -3.71 -5.74
N VAL A 88 2.26 -4.51 -6.28
CA VAL A 88 3.67 -4.44 -5.99
C VAL A 88 4.44 -4.26 -7.30
N THR A 89 5.39 -3.34 -7.29
CA THR A 89 6.26 -3.07 -8.43
C THR A 89 7.72 -3.25 -8.00
N PRO A 90 8.47 -4.12 -8.65
CA PRO A 90 9.92 -4.20 -8.38
C PRO A 90 10.59 -2.86 -8.69
N THR A 91 11.49 -2.44 -7.80
CA THR A 91 12.20 -1.17 -7.99
C THR A 91 13.65 -1.30 -7.54
N HIS A 92 14.47 -0.31 -7.91
CA HIS A 92 15.86 -0.21 -7.51
C HIS A 92 16.08 1.11 -6.81
N VAL A 93 16.69 1.05 -5.64
CA VAL A 93 16.86 2.24 -4.81
C VAL A 93 18.33 2.57 -4.60
N LEU A 94 18.56 3.85 -4.35
CA LEU A 94 19.78 4.35 -3.76
C LEU A 94 19.53 4.47 -2.26
N ARG A 95 20.59 4.45 -1.45
CA ARG A 95 20.50 4.58 0.01
C ARG A 95 19.59 3.51 0.62
N PRO A 96 19.93 2.21 0.41
CA PRO A 96 19.03 1.11 0.80
C PRO A 96 18.73 1.03 2.31
N ALA A 97 19.55 1.64 3.16
CA ALA A 97 19.30 1.67 4.60
C ALA A 97 18.02 2.44 4.98
N ARG A 98 17.47 3.23 4.06
CA ARG A 98 16.24 3.98 4.29
C ARG A 98 14.99 3.14 4.07
N PHE A 99 15.19 1.99 3.47
CA PHE A 99 14.08 1.13 3.07
C PHE A 99 14.21 -0.29 3.70
#